data_b3a427760779372dd4cc55d01a3f964c
#
_entry.id   b3a427760779372dd4cc55d01a3f964c
#
_cell.length_a   1.000
_cell.length_b   1.000
_cell.length_c   1.000
_cell.angle_alpha   90.00
_cell.angle_beta   90.00
_cell.angle_gamma   90.00
#
_symmetry.space_group_name_H-M   'P 1'
#
loop_
_entity.id
_entity.type
_entity.pdbx_description
1 polymer ?
#
loop_
_entity_poly.entity_id
_entity_poly.type
_entity_poly.pdbx_seq_one_letter_code
_entity_poly.pdbx_strand_id
1 'polypeptide(L)'
;MTRVPTSFVPSVVEGRVSTALDTNGADGAVPRHVAIIMDGNGRWVERRHLPRVAGHRAGAEAVRRAMQAAVDAGVEVLTVYAFSSENWRRSEEEVADLKGLMRYYVERELDTLQKEGVRLKLIGEPGAFGNELYEKLVHSVEQTRDNQRLTLVVALNYGSQGEIAAAARELARRAVAG
;
A
#
# COMPACT_ATOMS: atom_id res chain seq x y z
N MET A 1 12.80 4.26 26.99
CA MET A 1 11.70 5.00 26.34
C MET A 1 12.14 5.30 24.90
N THR A 2 11.76 4.44 23.98
CA THR A 2 12.17 4.50 22.58
C THR A 2 11.18 5.39 21.83
N ARG A 3 11.64 6.56 21.34
CA ARG A 3 10.81 7.46 20.51
C ARG A 3 10.52 6.76 19.18
N VAL A 4 9.25 6.64 18.84
CA VAL A 4 8.77 6.23 17.52
C VAL A 4 9.17 7.33 16.52
N PRO A 5 9.85 7.01 15.42
CA PRO A 5 10.21 8.01 14.41
C PRO A 5 8.95 8.51 13.70
N THR A 6 8.91 9.80 13.50
CA THR A 6 7.85 10.54 12.80
C THR A 6 7.68 10.03 11.36
N SER A 7 6.44 9.83 10.93
CA SER A 7 6.05 9.37 9.60
C SER A 7 6.62 10.26 8.48
N PHE A 8 7.33 9.62 7.55
CA PHE A 8 7.74 10.23 6.30
C PHE A 8 6.59 10.16 5.29
N VAL A 9 6.14 11.31 4.80
CA VAL A 9 5.17 11.41 3.70
C VAL A 9 5.92 11.92 2.47
N PRO A 10 6.26 11.07 1.48
CA PRO A 10 6.83 11.57 0.24
C PRO A 10 5.76 12.33 -0.53
N SER A 11 5.97 13.63 -0.75
CA SER A 11 5.16 14.37 -1.71
C SER A 11 5.57 13.95 -3.12
N VAL A 12 4.70 13.19 -3.80
CA VAL A 12 4.86 12.90 -5.24
C VAL A 12 4.44 14.15 -6.02
N VAL A 13 5.30 15.17 -5.98
CA VAL A 13 5.21 16.32 -6.88
C VAL A 13 6.36 16.16 -7.86
N GLU A 14 6.04 16.07 -9.16
CA GLU A 14 6.96 16.08 -10.30
C GLU A 14 7.86 14.84 -10.52
N GLY A 15 7.38 13.62 -10.23
CA GLY A 15 8.14 12.42 -10.61
C GLY A 15 9.50 12.24 -9.92
N ARG A 16 9.82 13.08 -8.93
CA ARG A 16 10.95 12.89 -8.04
C ARG A 16 10.46 12.35 -6.71
N VAL A 17 10.80 11.12 -6.41
CA VAL A 17 10.80 10.65 -5.03
C VAL A 17 11.92 11.42 -4.35
N SER A 18 11.59 12.33 -3.43
CA SER A 18 12.61 12.94 -2.58
C SER A 18 13.17 11.84 -1.68
N THR A 19 14.39 11.40 -1.94
CA THR A 19 15.14 10.46 -1.11
C THR A 19 15.86 11.15 0.05
N ALA A 20 15.55 12.40 0.34
CA ALA A 20 16.02 13.05 1.55
C ALA A 20 15.32 12.42 2.75
N LEU A 21 15.88 11.33 3.26
CA LEU A 21 15.70 10.90 4.63
C LEU A 21 16.32 11.98 5.49
N ASP A 22 15.49 12.89 6.01
CA ASP A 22 15.91 13.81 7.04
C ASP A 22 16.06 13.00 8.34
N THR A 23 17.20 12.34 8.47
CA THR A 23 17.61 11.61 9.67
C THR A 23 18.07 12.64 10.67
N ASN A 24 17.15 13.28 11.37
CA ASN A 24 17.48 14.14 12.50
C ASN A 24 18.35 13.38 13.51
N GLY A 25 19.67 13.41 13.29
CA GLY A 25 20.68 13.13 14.30
C GLY A 25 20.85 11.68 14.77
N ALA A 26 20.30 10.69 14.06
CA ALA A 26 20.60 9.28 14.30
C ALA A 26 21.47 8.76 13.14
N ASP A 27 22.69 8.39 13.44
CA ASP A 27 23.74 7.77 12.64
C ASP A 27 23.33 7.08 11.32
N GLY A 28 22.80 7.78 10.33
CA GLY A 28 22.55 7.25 8.98
C GLY A 28 21.71 5.96 8.89
N ALA A 29 21.04 5.55 9.97
CA ALA A 29 20.32 4.30 10.04
C ALA A 29 19.06 4.34 9.17
N VAL A 30 18.95 3.41 8.22
CA VAL A 30 17.77 3.22 7.38
C VAL A 30 16.59 2.82 8.27
N PRO A 31 15.39 3.44 8.11
CA PRO A 31 14.22 3.03 8.88
C PRO A 31 13.83 1.59 8.52
N ARG A 32 13.50 0.78 9.53
CA ARG A 32 13.06 -0.60 9.30
C ARG A 32 11.71 -0.67 8.60
N HIS A 33 10.82 0.29 8.85
CA HIS A 33 9.47 0.32 8.30
C HIS A 33 9.13 1.72 7.79
N VAL A 34 8.72 1.79 6.54
CA VAL A 34 8.22 2.99 5.88
C VAL A 34 6.76 2.79 5.50
N ALA A 35 5.90 3.76 5.79
CA ALA A 35 4.50 3.75 5.38
C ALA A 35 4.20 4.96 4.48
N ILE A 36 3.53 4.72 3.35
CA ILE A 36 3.22 5.74 2.34
C ILE A 36 1.71 5.85 2.16
N ILE A 37 1.18 7.05 2.40
CA ILE A 37 -0.18 7.41 2.00
C ILE A 37 -0.12 7.95 0.57
N MET A 38 -0.83 7.28 -0.34
CA MET A 38 -0.87 7.65 -1.76
C MET A 38 -1.91 8.75 -1.97
N ASP A 39 -1.48 10.00 -1.94
CA ASP A 39 -2.33 11.17 -2.16
C ASP A 39 -1.84 12.03 -3.34
N GLY A 40 -2.72 12.85 -3.88
CA GLY A 40 -2.40 13.84 -4.89
C GLY A 40 -2.60 13.39 -6.34
N ASN A 41 -2.99 12.15 -6.62
CA ASN A 41 -3.22 11.65 -7.99
C ASN A 41 -4.27 12.49 -8.74
N GLY A 42 -5.37 12.89 -8.07
CA GLY A 42 -6.40 13.78 -8.64
C GLY A 42 -5.82 15.16 -9.00
N ARG A 43 -5.14 15.81 -8.07
CA ARG A 43 -4.49 17.12 -8.30
C ARG A 43 -3.42 17.06 -9.39
N TRP A 44 -2.73 15.93 -9.52
CA TRP A 44 -1.71 15.73 -10.55
C TRP A 44 -2.30 15.68 -11.95
N VAL A 45 -3.45 15.01 -12.15
CA VAL A 45 -4.13 14.96 -13.46
C VAL A 45 -4.82 16.27 -13.80
N GLU A 46 -5.44 16.95 -12.82
CA GLU A 46 -6.07 18.27 -13.02
C GLU A 46 -5.09 19.29 -13.58
N ARG A 47 -3.88 19.37 -13.02
CA ARG A 47 -2.81 20.26 -13.51
C ARG A 47 -2.32 19.91 -14.91
N ARG A 48 -2.59 18.72 -15.42
CA ARG A 48 -2.15 18.20 -16.72
C ARG A 48 -3.28 18.01 -17.71
N HIS A 49 -4.50 18.35 -17.32
CA HIS A 49 -5.72 18.14 -18.10
C HIS A 49 -5.87 16.68 -18.58
N LEU A 50 -5.51 15.72 -17.72
CA LEU A 50 -5.57 14.30 -17.99
C LEU A 50 -6.78 13.65 -17.29
N PRO A 51 -7.30 12.52 -17.79
CA PRO A 51 -8.35 11.76 -17.12
C PRO A 51 -7.84 11.15 -15.82
N ARG A 52 -8.73 10.96 -14.83
CA ARG A 52 -8.39 10.47 -13.49
C ARG A 52 -7.64 9.14 -13.50
N VAL A 53 -7.99 8.23 -14.41
CA VAL A 53 -7.31 6.93 -14.57
C VAL A 53 -5.82 7.07 -14.85
N ALA A 54 -5.40 8.14 -15.55
CA ALA A 54 -3.98 8.40 -15.80
C ALA A 54 -3.21 8.71 -14.49
N GLY A 55 -3.85 9.40 -13.54
CA GLY A 55 -3.28 9.66 -12.22
C GLY A 55 -3.12 8.40 -11.39
N HIS A 56 -4.10 7.51 -11.43
CA HIS A 56 -4.03 6.23 -10.73
C HIS A 56 -2.92 5.33 -11.30
N ARG A 57 -2.77 5.28 -12.63
CA ARG A 57 -1.65 4.57 -13.29
C ARG A 57 -0.29 5.15 -12.89
N ALA A 58 -0.15 6.47 -12.93
CA ALA A 58 1.09 7.14 -12.50
C ALA A 58 1.40 6.87 -11.01
N GLY A 59 0.36 6.81 -10.17
CA GLY A 59 0.47 6.42 -8.76
C GLY A 59 0.98 4.99 -8.58
N ALA A 60 0.47 4.02 -9.34
CA ALA A 60 0.92 2.64 -9.28
C ALA A 60 2.39 2.49 -9.73
N GLU A 61 2.80 3.20 -10.79
CA GLU A 61 4.21 3.24 -11.19
C GLU A 61 5.12 3.92 -10.14
N ALA A 62 4.58 4.90 -9.40
CA ALA A 62 5.30 5.50 -8.27
C ALA A 62 5.49 4.49 -7.12
N VAL A 63 4.49 3.64 -6.84
CA VAL A 63 4.62 2.54 -5.87
C VAL A 63 5.73 1.56 -6.27
N ARG A 64 5.78 1.17 -7.54
CA ARG A 64 6.85 0.29 -8.05
C ARG A 64 8.24 0.89 -7.81
N ARG A 65 8.43 2.18 -8.15
CA ARG A 65 9.70 2.88 -7.88
C ARG A 65 10.01 2.99 -6.40
N ALA A 66 9.01 3.27 -5.56
CA ALA A 66 9.17 3.34 -4.12
C ALA A 66 9.55 1.97 -3.53
N MET A 67 8.94 0.88 -4.02
CA MET A 67 9.28 -0.48 -3.64
C MET A 67 10.74 -0.80 -4.00
N GLN A 68 11.17 -0.50 -5.23
CA GLN A 68 12.56 -0.72 -5.64
C GLN A 68 13.53 0.10 -4.79
N ALA A 69 13.24 1.38 -4.54
CA ALA A 69 14.06 2.22 -3.68
C ALA A 69 14.13 1.70 -2.23
N ALA A 70 13.02 1.15 -1.71
CA ALA A 70 12.97 0.54 -0.38
C ALA A 70 13.86 -0.73 -0.31
N VAL A 71 13.80 -1.56 -1.36
CA VAL A 71 14.66 -2.74 -1.49
C VAL A 71 16.14 -2.33 -1.53
N ASP A 72 16.48 -1.34 -2.35
CA ASP A 72 17.87 -0.87 -2.53
C ASP A 72 18.43 -0.18 -1.28
N ALA A 73 17.58 0.49 -0.51
CA ALA A 73 17.92 1.12 0.75
C ALA A 73 18.00 0.14 1.94
N GLY A 74 17.55 -1.10 1.79
CA GLY A 74 17.52 -2.07 2.88
C GLY A 74 16.38 -1.88 3.89
N VAL A 75 15.26 -1.25 3.47
CA VAL A 75 14.03 -1.18 4.27
C VAL A 75 13.46 -2.59 4.40
N GLU A 76 13.04 -2.98 5.61
CA GLU A 76 12.48 -4.31 5.85
C GLU A 76 10.99 -4.40 5.50
N VAL A 77 10.24 -3.33 5.77
CA VAL A 77 8.78 -3.27 5.56
C VAL A 77 8.38 -1.97 4.88
N LEU A 78 7.65 -2.08 3.77
CA LEU A 78 7.01 -0.96 3.10
C LEU A 78 5.49 -1.14 3.15
N THR A 79 4.77 -0.20 3.78
CA THR A 79 3.30 -0.18 3.76
C THR A 79 2.80 0.88 2.78
N VAL A 80 1.87 0.51 1.90
CA VAL A 80 1.20 1.43 0.98
C VAL A 80 -0.31 1.39 1.19
N TYR A 81 -0.93 2.57 1.37
CA TYR A 81 -2.38 2.71 1.49
C TYR A 81 -2.99 2.87 0.11
N ALA A 82 -3.38 1.74 -0.50
CA ALA A 82 -3.86 1.72 -1.88
C ALA A 82 -5.35 2.08 -2.01
N PHE A 83 -6.17 1.69 -1.02
CA PHE A 83 -7.60 1.98 -1.02
C PHE A 83 -8.13 2.03 0.42
N SER A 84 -8.70 3.17 0.81
CA SER A 84 -9.34 3.32 2.13
C SER A 84 -10.84 3.02 2.06
N SER A 85 -11.45 2.72 3.20
CA SER A 85 -12.91 2.51 3.31
C SER A 85 -13.72 3.74 2.86
N GLU A 86 -13.17 4.95 2.98
CA GLU A 86 -13.79 6.18 2.52
C GLU A 86 -13.83 6.30 0.99
N ASN A 87 -12.96 5.60 0.27
CA ASN A 87 -12.89 5.66 -1.20
C ASN A 87 -14.14 5.07 -1.88
N TRP A 88 -14.94 4.25 -1.18
CA TRP A 88 -16.24 3.78 -1.67
C TRP A 88 -17.25 4.89 -1.91
N ARG A 89 -17.04 6.09 -1.31
CA ARG A 89 -17.90 7.27 -1.52
C ARG A 89 -17.62 8.02 -2.82
N ARG A 90 -16.60 7.61 -3.58
CA ARG A 90 -16.29 8.16 -4.90
C ARG A 90 -17.34 7.74 -5.92
N SER A 91 -17.30 8.33 -7.13
CA SER A 91 -18.20 7.90 -8.21
C SER A 91 -18.00 6.42 -8.55
N GLU A 92 -19.07 5.76 -8.99
CA GLU A 92 -19.02 4.36 -9.40
C GLU A 92 -17.98 4.11 -10.50
N GLU A 93 -17.84 5.04 -11.43
CA GLU A 93 -16.85 5.00 -12.50
C GLU A 93 -15.42 5.00 -11.93
N GLU A 94 -15.11 5.91 -10.99
CA GLU A 94 -13.78 5.98 -10.37
C GLU A 94 -13.47 4.71 -9.56
N VAL A 95 -14.45 4.16 -8.85
CA VAL A 95 -14.31 2.90 -8.11
C VAL A 95 -14.08 1.73 -9.07
N ALA A 96 -14.80 1.67 -10.19
CA ALA A 96 -14.62 0.65 -11.23
C ALA A 96 -13.22 0.72 -11.86
N ASP A 97 -12.74 1.92 -12.17
CA ASP A 97 -11.40 2.17 -12.70
C ASP A 97 -10.32 1.69 -11.72
N LEU A 98 -10.47 2.02 -10.43
CA LEU A 98 -9.54 1.57 -9.38
C LEU A 98 -9.51 0.05 -9.24
N LYS A 99 -10.68 -0.61 -9.28
CA LYS A 99 -10.76 -2.08 -9.27
C LYS A 99 -10.08 -2.70 -10.49
N GLY A 100 -10.33 -2.15 -11.69
CA GLY A 100 -9.71 -2.60 -12.93
C GLY A 100 -8.19 -2.46 -12.90
N LEU A 101 -7.70 -1.33 -12.39
CA LEU A 101 -6.27 -1.08 -12.23
C LEU A 101 -5.63 -2.03 -11.22
N MET A 102 -6.29 -2.28 -10.09
CA MET A 102 -5.82 -3.21 -9.07
C MET A 102 -5.70 -4.63 -9.63
N ARG A 103 -6.72 -5.10 -10.36
CA ARG A 103 -6.68 -6.39 -11.07
C ARG A 103 -5.49 -6.48 -12.02
N TYR A 104 -5.30 -5.45 -12.85
CA TYR A 104 -4.20 -5.37 -13.80
C TYR A 104 -2.83 -5.49 -13.13
N TYR A 105 -2.61 -4.77 -12.01
CA TYR A 105 -1.32 -4.81 -11.32
C TYR A 105 -1.11 -6.12 -10.56
N VAL A 106 -2.12 -6.69 -9.91
CA VAL A 106 -1.99 -7.99 -9.24
C VAL A 106 -1.54 -9.09 -10.19
N GLU A 107 -2.06 -9.07 -11.44
CA GLU A 107 -1.68 -10.05 -12.46
C GLU A 107 -0.25 -9.87 -12.99
N ARG A 108 0.23 -8.64 -13.05
CA ARG A 108 1.52 -8.33 -13.69
C ARG A 108 2.70 -8.22 -12.74
N GLU A 109 2.45 -7.91 -11.47
CA GLU A 109 3.52 -7.64 -10.52
C GLU A 109 4.04 -8.89 -9.81
N LEU A 110 3.32 -10.02 -9.89
CA LEU A 110 3.72 -11.24 -9.19
C LEU A 110 5.15 -11.67 -9.56
N ASP A 111 5.46 -11.70 -10.86
CA ASP A 111 6.80 -12.06 -11.34
C ASP A 111 7.88 -11.09 -10.84
N THR A 112 7.55 -9.80 -10.78
CA THR A 112 8.45 -8.76 -10.26
C THR A 112 8.68 -8.96 -8.75
N LEU A 113 7.61 -9.21 -7.98
CA LEU A 113 7.72 -9.48 -6.54
C LEU A 113 8.58 -10.71 -6.25
N GLN A 114 8.40 -11.77 -7.03
CA GLN A 114 9.21 -12.99 -6.94
C GLN A 114 10.68 -12.70 -7.25
N LYS A 115 10.95 -12.07 -8.38
CA LYS A 115 12.31 -11.75 -8.83
C LYS A 115 13.06 -10.86 -7.84
N GLU A 116 12.39 -9.88 -7.29
CA GLU A 116 12.96 -8.93 -6.32
C GLU A 116 12.97 -9.48 -4.87
N GLY A 117 12.45 -10.68 -4.63
CA GLY A 117 12.38 -11.29 -3.31
C GLY A 117 11.45 -10.54 -2.34
N VAL A 118 10.38 -9.92 -2.87
CA VAL A 118 9.42 -9.13 -2.10
C VAL A 118 8.27 -10.02 -1.64
N ARG A 119 8.03 -10.06 -0.32
CA ARG A 119 6.86 -10.72 0.28
C ARG A 119 5.66 -9.78 0.27
N LEU A 120 4.55 -10.21 -0.32
CA LEU A 120 3.29 -9.49 -0.27
C LEU A 120 2.50 -9.82 1.00
N LYS A 121 1.98 -8.81 1.68
CA LYS A 121 0.98 -8.93 2.74
C LYS A 121 -0.17 -7.98 2.48
N LEU A 122 -1.38 -8.37 2.90
CA LEU A 122 -2.59 -7.56 2.80
C LEU A 122 -3.08 -7.20 4.20
N ILE A 123 -3.58 -5.97 4.36
CA ILE A 123 -4.33 -5.53 5.54
C ILE A 123 -5.63 -4.86 5.10
N GLY A 124 -6.62 -4.83 5.99
CA GLY A 124 -7.97 -4.36 5.69
C GLY A 124 -8.91 -5.50 5.24
N GLU A 125 -9.86 -5.18 4.37
CA GLU A 125 -10.90 -6.12 3.92
C GLU A 125 -10.88 -6.30 2.40
N PRO A 126 -9.90 -7.01 1.82
CA PRO A 126 -9.75 -7.16 0.37
C PRO A 126 -10.92 -7.92 -0.28
N GLY A 127 -11.69 -8.72 0.46
CA GLY A 127 -12.89 -9.41 -0.04
C GLY A 127 -13.99 -8.46 -0.53
N ALA A 128 -14.01 -7.20 -0.09
CA ALA A 128 -14.95 -6.19 -0.57
C ALA A 128 -14.83 -5.88 -2.08
N PHE A 129 -13.72 -6.25 -2.71
CA PHE A 129 -13.49 -6.04 -4.15
C PHE A 129 -14.08 -7.15 -5.03
N GLY A 130 -14.63 -8.20 -4.44
CA GLY A 130 -15.23 -9.36 -5.11
C GLY A 130 -14.29 -10.57 -5.14
N ASN A 131 -14.87 -11.75 -5.30
CA ASN A 131 -14.17 -13.03 -5.13
C ASN A 131 -12.99 -13.20 -6.11
N GLU A 132 -13.18 -12.85 -7.38
CA GLU A 132 -12.15 -13.02 -8.40
C GLU A 132 -10.84 -12.27 -8.05
N LEU A 133 -10.94 -10.99 -7.68
CA LEU A 133 -9.78 -10.20 -7.30
C LEU A 133 -9.19 -10.68 -5.96
N TYR A 134 -10.06 -11.07 -5.02
CA TYR A 134 -9.64 -11.61 -3.74
C TYR A 134 -8.80 -12.88 -3.90
N GLU A 135 -9.25 -13.84 -4.72
CA GLU A 135 -8.51 -15.08 -4.99
C GLU A 135 -7.14 -14.82 -5.61
N LYS A 136 -7.06 -13.88 -6.57
CA LYS A 136 -5.78 -13.48 -7.18
C LYS A 136 -4.83 -12.85 -6.15
N LEU A 137 -5.34 -12.00 -5.27
CA LEU A 137 -4.58 -11.39 -4.18
C LEU A 137 -4.04 -12.44 -3.20
N VAL A 138 -4.91 -13.38 -2.76
CA VAL A 138 -4.52 -14.47 -1.87
C VAL A 138 -3.48 -15.37 -2.53
N HIS A 139 -3.65 -15.68 -3.82
CA HIS A 139 -2.66 -16.42 -4.58
C HIS A 139 -1.29 -15.72 -4.60
N SER A 140 -1.28 -14.42 -4.86
CA SER A 140 -0.02 -13.64 -4.86
C SER A 140 0.65 -13.59 -3.48
N VAL A 141 -0.13 -13.50 -2.40
CA VAL A 141 0.37 -13.57 -1.02
C VAL A 141 1.05 -14.93 -0.78
N GLU A 142 0.39 -16.03 -1.19
CA GLU A 142 0.91 -17.37 -0.99
C GLU A 142 2.17 -17.62 -1.82
N GLN A 143 2.19 -17.19 -3.08
CA GLN A 143 3.35 -17.35 -3.96
C GLN A 143 4.59 -16.58 -3.47
N THR A 144 4.41 -15.48 -2.76
CA THR A 144 5.51 -14.64 -2.27
C THR A 144 5.86 -14.85 -0.80
N ARG A 145 5.21 -15.80 -0.10
CA ARG A 145 5.30 -15.97 1.36
C ARG A 145 6.72 -16.19 1.88
N ASP A 146 7.54 -16.87 1.09
CA ASP A 146 8.91 -17.26 1.50
C ASP A 146 9.97 -16.21 1.10
N ASN A 147 9.57 -15.14 0.42
CA ASN A 147 10.45 -14.02 0.07
C ASN A 147 10.84 -13.23 1.33
N GLN A 148 12.10 -12.77 1.39
CA GLN A 148 12.67 -12.20 2.63
C GLN A 148 13.34 -10.83 2.45
N ARG A 149 13.44 -10.32 1.21
CA ARG A 149 14.19 -9.10 0.94
C ARG A 149 13.45 -7.83 1.39
N LEU A 150 12.14 -7.79 1.18
CA LEU A 150 11.24 -6.70 1.61
C LEU A 150 9.86 -7.30 1.89
N THR A 151 9.17 -6.83 2.92
CA THR A 151 7.74 -7.09 3.09
C THR A 151 6.95 -5.88 2.59
N LEU A 152 6.24 -6.04 1.46
CA LEU A 152 5.28 -5.07 0.95
C LEU A 152 3.91 -5.32 1.57
N VAL A 153 3.43 -4.40 2.38
CA VAL A 153 2.09 -4.43 2.98
C VAL A 153 1.18 -3.51 2.19
N VAL A 154 0.12 -4.06 1.60
CA VAL A 154 -0.87 -3.29 0.83
C VAL A 154 -2.17 -3.19 1.64
N ALA A 155 -2.55 -1.97 2.01
CA ALA A 155 -3.79 -1.68 2.72
C ALA A 155 -4.94 -1.51 1.70
N LEU A 156 -5.90 -2.44 1.74
CA LEU A 156 -7.05 -2.52 0.83
C LEU A 156 -8.36 -2.49 1.61
N ASN A 157 -9.23 -1.56 1.26
CA ASN A 157 -10.45 -1.30 2.03
C ASN A 157 -10.16 -1.15 3.53
N TYR A 158 -9.07 -0.42 3.81
CA TYR A 158 -8.59 -0.21 5.18
C TYR A 158 -9.20 1.07 5.74
N GLY A 159 -9.69 0.97 6.97
CA GLY A 159 -10.13 2.13 7.76
C GLY A 159 -9.82 1.88 9.23
N SER A 160 -9.00 2.73 9.85
CA SER A 160 -8.56 2.57 11.24
C SER A 160 -9.71 2.46 12.25
N GLN A 161 -10.79 3.21 12.05
CA GLN A 161 -11.98 3.13 12.92
C GLN A 161 -12.65 1.75 12.82
N GLY A 162 -12.77 1.21 11.60
CA GLY A 162 -13.31 -0.13 11.35
C GLY A 162 -12.45 -1.21 11.97
N GLU A 163 -11.13 -1.09 11.85
CA GLU A 163 -10.16 -2.04 12.42
C GLU A 163 -10.23 -2.07 13.95
N ILE A 164 -10.26 -0.91 14.61
CA ILE A 164 -10.42 -0.82 16.07
C ILE A 164 -11.73 -1.48 16.51
N ALA A 165 -12.83 -1.18 15.82
CA ALA A 165 -14.12 -1.77 16.12
C ALA A 165 -14.15 -3.30 15.89
N ALA A 166 -13.47 -3.79 14.84
CA ALA A 166 -13.35 -5.22 14.58
C ALA A 166 -12.51 -5.92 15.66
N ALA A 167 -11.39 -5.33 16.04
CA ALA A 167 -10.55 -5.86 17.13
C ALA A 167 -11.32 -5.94 18.47
N ALA A 168 -12.08 -4.89 18.80
CA ALA A 168 -12.92 -4.88 20.01
C ALA A 168 -13.99 -5.97 20.00
N ARG A 169 -14.67 -6.17 18.84
CA ARG A 169 -15.66 -7.27 18.69
C ARG A 169 -15.00 -8.64 18.81
N GLU A 170 -13.81 -8.83 18.28
CA GLU A 170 -13.08 -10.08 18.36
C GLU A 170 -12.67 -10.40 19.81
N LEU A 171 -12.16 -9.41 20.54
CA LEU A 171 -11.84 -9.57 21.97
C LEU A 171 -13.08 -9.91 22.78
N ALA A 172 -14.21 -9.24 22.54
CA ALA A 172 -15.47 -9.55 23.20
C ALA A 172 -15.95 -10.98 22.90
N ARG A 173 -15.85 -11.45 21.66
CA ARG A 173 -16.19 -12.84 21.29
C ARG A 173 -15.31 -13.86 22.02
N ARG A 174 -14.01 -13.63 22.10
CA ARG A 174 -13.08 -14.50 22.82
C ARG A 174 -13.37 -14.53 24.32
N ALA A 175 -13.68 -13.38 24.93
CA ALA A 175 -14.02 -13.30 26.35
C ALA A 175 -15.34 -14.04 26.69
N VAL A 176 -16.30 -14.11 25.76
CA VAL A 176 -17.55 -14.87 25.95
C VAL A 176 -17.35 -16.37 25.73
N ALA A 177 -16.41 -16.75 24.87
CA ALA A 177 -16.13 -18.16 24.56
C ALA A 177 -15.24 -18.87 25.62
N GLY A 178 -14.66 -18.13 26.58
CA GLY A 178 -13.79 -18.68 27.65
C GLY A 178 -12.39 -18.83 27.12
#